data_821cfb0d669fc37054921fb11b730039
#
_entry.id   821cfb0d669fc37054921fb11b730039
#
_cell.length_a   1.000
_cell.length_b   1.000
_cell.length_c   1.000
_cell.angle_alpha   90.00
_cell.angle_beta   90.00
_cell.angle_gamma   90.00
#
_symmetry.space_group_name_H-M   'P 1'
#
loop_
_entity.id
_entity.type
_entity.pdbx_description
1 polymer ?
#
loop_
_entity_poly.entity_id
_entity_poly.type
_entity_poly.pdbx_seq_one_letter_code
_entity_poly.pdbx_strand_id
1 'polypeptide(L)'
;MSMKILYLDCGMGASGDMLMGALASLLDAPDAFERQMNALGLEHVSVSMEKSVKCGVVGNHMRVQALGKEEESLDERNPHDHAHHDHHGHSDHEHHGHDHHHHSGMGDIRGLIASLNASDAVKTRALRVYGQIAAAESEVHGVPVDQIHFHEVGALDAVADIV
;
A
#
# COMPACT_ATOMS: atom_id res chain seq x y z
N MET A 1 -14.95 -30.10 -18.82
CA MET A 1 -14.48 -29.14 -17.77
C MET A 1 -14.18 -27.83 -18.48
N SER A 2 -14.79 -26.71 -18.07
CA SER A 2 -14.41 -25.40 -18.62
C SER A 2 -13.19 -24.89 -17.85
N MET A 3 -12.15 -24.49 -18.57
CA MET A 3 -10.97 -23.85 -18.01
C MET A 3 -11.27 -22.35 -17.86
N LYS A 4 -11.04 -21.79 -16.64
CA LYS A 4 -11.08 -20.34 -16.43
C LYS A 4 -9.65 -19.81 -16.54
N ILE A 5 -9.47 -18.73 -17.27
CA ILE A 5 -8.19 -18.05 -17.46
C ILE A 5 -8.36 -16.63 -16.94
N LEU A 6 -7.43 -16.17 -16.09
CA LEU A 6 -7.30 -14.78 -15.70
C LEU A 6 -6.18 -14.15 -16.51
N TYR A 7 -6.49 -13.06 -17.22
CA TYR A 7 -5.52 -12.25 -17.94
C TYR A 7 -5.43 -10.89 -17.25
N LEU A 8 -4.21 -10.48 -16.89
CA LEU A 8 -3.90 -9.18 -16.30
C LEU A 8 -3.12 -8.36 -17.32
N ASP A 9 -3.66 -7.21 -17.70
CA ASP A 9 -2.97 -6.21 -18.51
C ASP A 9 -2.52 -5.07 -17.60
N CYS A 10 -1.22 -5.02 -17.33
CA CYS A 10 -0.60 -4.03 -16.45
C CYS A 10 0.10 -2.91 -17.25
N GLY A 11 -0.31 -2.65 -18.50
CA GLY A 11 0.30 -1.65 -19.36
C GLY A 11 0.25 -0.21 -18.85
N MET A 12 -0.66 0.07 -17.90
CA MET A 12 -0.78 1.37 -17.22
C MET A 12 -0.24 1.36 -15.77
N GLY A 13 0.54 0.35 -15.43
CA GLY A 13 0.98 0.10 -14.06
C GLY A 13 0.04 -0.85 -13.32
N ALA A 14 0.42 -1.24 -12.12
CA ALA A 14 -0.35 -2.12 -11.24
C ALA A 14 0.06 -1.87 -9.80
N SER A 15 -0.67 -1.00 -9.11
CA SER A 15 -0.59 -0.87 -7.65
C SER A 15 -1.45 -1.93 -6.96
N GLY A 16 -1.26 -2.14 -5.66
CA GLY A 16 -2.02 -3.12 -4.89
C GLY A 16 -3.51 -2.84 -4.89
N ASP A 17 -3.90 -1.59 -4.65
CA ASP A 17 -5.28 -1.11 -4.69
C ASP A 17 -5.94 -1.29 -6.07
N MET A 18 -5.20 -1.05 -7.18
CA MET A 18 -5.67 -1.31 -8.54
C MET A 18 -5.93 -2.78 -8.78
N LEU A 19 -5.00 -3.66 -8.38
CA LEU A 19 -5.17 -5.11 -8.49
C LEU A 19 -6.31 -5.61 -7.61
N MET A 20 -6.40 -5.11 -6.38
CA MET A 20 -7.47 -5.42 -5.44
C MET A 20 -8.83 -5.04 -6.02
N GLY A 21 -9.00 -3.82 -6.56
CA GLY A 21 -10.24 -3.36 -7.18
C GLY A 21 -10.62 -4.18 -8.42
N ALA A 22 -9.65 -4.51 -9.26
CA ALA A 22 -9.86 -5.34 -10.45
C ALA A 22 -10.28 -6.76 -10.08
N LEU A 23 -9.58 -7.42 -9.16
CA LEU A 23 -9.86 -8.79 -8.73
C LEU A 23 -11.18 -8.88 -7.95
N ALA A 24 -11.46 -7.93 -7.05
CA ALA A 24 -12.73 -7.87 -6.33
C ALA A 24 -13.93 -7.75 -7.28
N SER A 25 -13.76 -7.09 -8.43
CA SER A 25 -14.80 -6.98 -9.46
C SER A 25 -15.20 -8.32 -10.09
N LEU A 26 -14.36 -9.33 -9.98
CA LEU A 26 -14.63 -10.68 -10.51
C LEU A 26 -15.32 -11.60 -9.50
N LEU A 27 -15.51 -11.15 -8.27
CA LEU A 27 -16.18 -11.90 -7.23
C LEU A 27 -17.71 -11.80 -7.38
N ASP A 28 -18.42 -12.86 -7.01
CA ASP A 28 -19.89 -12.88 -7.00
C ASP A 28 -20.46 -11.93 -5.91
N ALA A 29 -19.68 -11.64 -4.87
CA ALA A 29 -20.06 -10.78 -3.75
C ALA A 29 -18.90 -9.85 -3.34
N PRO A 30 -18.62 -8.78 -4.11
CA PRO A 30 -17.53 -7.84 -3.81
C PRO A 30 -17.66 -7.17 -2.44
N ASP A 31 -18.89 -6.86 -2.00
CA ASP A 31 -19.15 -6.28 -0.66
C ASP A 31 -18.74 -7.23 0.48
N ALA A 32 -18.76 -8.54 0.25
CA ALA A 32 -18.28 -9.51 1.24
C ALA A 32 -16.75 -9.44 1.37
N PHE A 33 -16.05 -9.20 0.28
CA PHE A 33 -14.61 -9.00 0.29
C PHE A 33 -14.23 -7.72 1.06
N GLU A 34 -14.90 -6.59 0.79
CA GLU A 34 -14.69 -5.34 1.52
C GLU A 34 -14.87 -5.53 3.04
N ARG A 35 -15.95 -6.22 3.44
CA ARG A 35 -16.15 -6.55 4.87
C ARG A 35 -15.04 -7.44 5.44
N GLN A 36 -14.52 -8.39 4.67
CA GLN A 36 -13.41 -9.25 5.11
C GLN A 36 -12.12 -8.45 5.29
N MET A 37 -11.81 -7.54 4.37
CA MET A 37 -10.65 -6.66 4.49
C MET A 37 -10.73 -5.81 5.76
N ASN A 38 -11.88 -5.20 6.03
CA ASN A 38 -12.09 -4.41 7.25
C ASN A 38 -12.13 -5.26 8.55
N ALA A 39 -12.32 -6.56 8.44
CA ALA A 39 -12.30 -7.50 9.56
C ALA A 39 -10.94 -8.16 9.79
N LEU A 40 -9.91 -7.83 9.02
CA LEU A 40 -8.55 -8.39 9.15
C LEU A 40 -7.89 -8.05 10.49
N GLY A 41 -8.30 -6.96 11.15
CA GLY A 41 -7.70 -6.49 12.39
C GLY A 41 -6.47 -5.59 12.17
N LEU A 42 -6.37 -4.96 10.98
CA LEU A 42 -5.44 -3.86 10.75
C LEU A 42 -6.00 -2.62 11.45
N GLU A 43 -5.40 -2.24 12.56
CA GLU A 43 -5.82 -1.05 13.30
C GLU A 43 -5.62 0.21 12.45
N HIS A 44 -6.60 1.11 12.48
CA HIS A 44 -6.59 2.38 11.75
C HIS A 44 -6.55 2.27 10.22
N VAL A 45 -6.80 1.08 9.66
CA VAL A 45 -6.95 0.88 8.22
C VAL A 45 -8.42 0.64 7.88
N SER A 46 -8.91 1.32 6.87
CA SER A 46 -10.23 1.08 6.27
C SER A 46 -10.10 0.89 4.78
N VAL A 47 -10.85 -0.08 4.26
CA VAL A 47 -10.90 -0.41 2.84
C VAL A 47 -12.32 -0.23 2.35
N SER A 48 -12.51 0.48 1.25
CA SER A 48 -13.82 0.68 0.62
C SER A 48 -13.72 0.60 -0.89
N MET A 49 -14.77 0.09 -1.54
CA MET A 49 -14.82 -0.02 -3.00
C MET A 49 -15.79 1.00 -3.57
N GLU A 50 -15.32 1.81 -4.49
CA GLU A 50 -16.10 2.84 -5.18
C GLU A 50 -16.09 2.63 -6.70
N LYS A 51 -17.10 3.20 -7.36
CA LYS A 51 -17.07 3.35 -8.81
C LYS A 51 -16.23 4.56 -9.18
N SER A 52 -15.30 4.36 -10.11
CA SER A 52 -14.48 5.42 -10.66
C SER A 52 -14.65 5.50 -12.18
N VAL A 53 -14.64 6.71 -12.71
CA VAL A 53 -14.68 6.95 -14.16
C VAL A 53 -13.45 7.74 -14.55
N LYS A 54 -12.55 7.10 -15.30
CA LYS A 54 -11.35 7.76 -15.85
C LYS A 54 -11.35 7.63 -17.37
N CYS A 55 -11.21 8.76 -18.07
CA CYS A 55 -11.20 8.81 -19.54
C CYS A 55 -12.42 8.10 -20.19
N GLY A 56 -13.61 8.18 -19.57
CA GLY A 56 -14.83 7.55 -20.07
C GLY A 56 -14.95 6.04 -19.79
N VAL A 57 -13.96 5.43 -19.16
CA VAL A 57 -14.00 4.02 -18.74
C VAL A 57 -14.44 3.94 -17.28
N VAL A 58 -15.49 3.16 -17.03
CA VAL A 58 -15.98 2.89 -15.67
C VAL A 58 -15.22 1.70 -15.11
N GLY A 59 -14.67 1.86 -13.92
CA GLY A 59 -13.98 0.80 -13.18
C GLY A 59 -14.34 0.80 -11.70
N ASN A 60 -13.80 -0.14 -10.96
CA ASN A 60 -13.80 -0.12 -9.49
C ASN A 60 -12.47 0.43 -9.01
N HIS A 61 -12.54 1.30 -8.03
CA HIS A 61 -11.42 1.83 -7.29
C HIS A 61 -11.50 1.29 -5.86
N MET A 62 -10.45 0.66 -5.41
CA MET A 62 -10.33 0.25 -4.01
C MET A 62 -9.57 1.34 -3.27
N ARG A 63 -10.25 1.99 -2.34
CA ARG A 63 -9.66 3.03 -1.51
C ARG A 63 -9.17 2.40 -0.21
N VAL A 64 -7.88 2.46 0.03
CA VAL A 64 -7.24 2.06 1.28
C VAL A 64 -6.85 3.34 2.04
N GLN A 65 -7.35 3.49 3.25
CA GLN A 65 -7.03 4.63 4.11
C GLN A 65 -6.36 4.13 5.37
N ALA A 66 -5.18 4.65 5.67
CA ALA A 66 -4.46 4.42 6.91
C ALA A 66 -4.46 5.70 7.76
N LEU A 67 -4.81 5.60 9.05
CA LEU A 67 -4.87 6.75 9.97
C LEU A 67 -5.77 7.90 9.47
N GLY A 68 -6.80 7.57 8.68
CA GLY A 68 -7.73 8.54 8.10
C GLY A 68 -7.17 9.34 6.92
N LYS A 69 -6.02 8.94 6.40
CA LYS A 69 -5.41 9.51 5.18
C LYS A 69 -5.36 8.44 4.10
N GLU A 70 -5.64 8.83 2.87
CA GLU A 70 -5.34 8.05 1.68
C GLU A 70 -3.90 8.35 1.27
N GLU A 71 -3.13 7.34 0.87
CA GLU A 71 -1.78 7.57 0.35
C GLU A 71 -1.89 8.27 -1.00
N GLU A 72 -1.38 9.49 -1.07
CA GLU A 72 -1.23 10.21 -2.34
C GLU A 72 0.09 9.78 -2.97
N SER A 73 0.04 9.22 -4.18
CA SER A 73 1.23 8.99 -4.97
C SER A 73 2.00 10.28 -5.14
N LEU A 74 3.28 10.29 -4.75
CA LEU A 74 4.16 11.46 -4.86
C LEU A 74 4.32 11.98 -6.30
N ASP A 75 3.90 11.19 -7.29
CA ASP A 75 3.94 11.54 -8.72
C ASP A 75 2.90 12.58 -9.17
N GLU A 76 1.92 12.94 -8.34
CA GLU A 76 0.94 13.98 -8.65
C GLU A 76 1.38 15.39 -8.23
N ARG A 77 2.60 15.60 -7.77
CA ARG A 77 3.14 16.95 -7.58
C ARG A 77 3.34 17.61 -8.94
N ASN A 78 2.44 18.54 -9.26
CA ASN A 78 2.50 19.40 -10.43
C ASN A 78 3.90 20.00 -10.61
N PRO A 79 4.56 19.84 -11.80
CA PRO A 79 5.91 20.39 -12.02
C PRO A 79 5.98 21.90 -12.18
N HIS A 80 4.91 22.64 -11.89
CA HIS A 80 4.78 24.08 -12.21
C HIS A 80 4.86 25.05 -11.02
N ASP A 81 5.20 24.59 -9.80
CA ASP A 81 5.35 25.52 -8.68
C ASP A 81 6.82 25.80 -8.35
N HIS A 82 7.58 26.23 -9.36
CA HIS A 82 8.85 26.92 -9.16
C HIS A 82 8.59 28.42 -8.95
N ALA A 83 8.06 28.76 -7.80
CA ALA A 83 8.10 30.13 -7.34
C ALA A 83 9.51 30.44 -6.85
N HIS A 84 10.21 31.29 -7.58
CA HIS A 84 11.45 31.93 -7.15
C HIS A 84 11.21 32.65 -5.82
N HIS A 85 11.86 32.21 -4.76
CA HIS A 85 12.03 33.00 -3.55
C HIS A 85 13.49 33.33 -3.37
N ASP A 86 13.77 34.62 -3.58
CA ASP A 86 15.01 35.30 -3.20
C ASP A 86 15.24 35.23 -1.68
N HIS A 87 16.52 35.08 -1.34
CA HIS A 87 17.02 35.05 0.02
C HIS A 87 16.83 36.42 0.71
N HIS A 88 16.41 36.39 1.98
CA HIS A 88 17.04 37.07 3.14
C HIS A 88 16.16 36.93 4.39
N GLY A 89 16.77 36.49 5.51
CA GLY A 89 16.22 36.68 6.84
C GLY A 89 16.38 35.48 7.79
N HIS A 90 17.40 35.57 8.64
CA HIS A 90 17.56 34.71 9.82
C HIS A 90 16.46 34.98 10.84
N SER A 91 15.80 33.96 11.36
CA SER A 91 15.39 33.90 12.78
C SER A 91 14.73 32.58 13.13
N ASP A 92 15.19 32.00 14.24
CA ASP A 92 14.55 31.13 15.20
C ASP A 92 13.97 29.77 14.77
N HIS A 93 14.66 28.74 15.25
CA HIS A 93 14.29 27.34 15.23
C HIS A 93 13.04 27.09 16.07
N GLU A 94 11.87 27.02 15.44
CA GLU A 94 10.75 26.27 16.01
C GLU A 94 10.86 24.82 15.54
N HIS A 95 10.93 23.92 16.51
CA HIS A 95 10.91 22.48 16.32
C HIS A 95 9.57 22.09 15.71
N HIS A 96 9.51 21.98 14.39
CA HIS A 96 8.45 21.26 13.72
C HIS A 96 8.57 19.79 14.14
N GLY A 97 7.50 19.28 14.76
CA GLY A 97 7.40 17.89 15.15
C GLY A 97 7.68 17.01 13.94
N HIS A 98 8.74 16.22 14.01
CA HIS A 98 8.99 15.17 13.05
C HIS A 98 7.86 14.17 13.19
N ASP A 99 6.99 14.09 12.19
CA ASP A 99 6.14 12.92 11.99
C ASP A 99 7.09 11.72 11.96
N HIS A 100 7.06 10.94 13.02
CA HIS A 100 7.81 9.69 13.12
C HIS A 100 7.19 8.73 12.13
N HIS A 101 7.70 8.70 10.91
CA HIS A 101 7.50 7.59 10.02
C HIS A 101 8.06 6.37 10.72
N HIS A 102 7.18 5.51 11.22
CA HIS A 102 7.56 4.22 11.80
C HIS A 102 8.14 3.36 10.69
N HIS A 103 9.47 3.35 10.59
CA HIS A 103 10.18 2.43 9.71
C HIS A 103 10.00 1.02 10.28
N SER A 104 9.16 0.23 9.63
CA SER A 104 8.90 -1.15 10.04
C SER A 104 9.97 -2.07 9.48
N GLY A 105 10.64 -2.81 10.35
CA GLY A 105 11.54 -3.88 9.92
C GLY A 105 10.77 -5.15 9.55
N MET A 106 11.47 -6.10 8.93
CA MET A 106 10.88 -7.40 8.57
C MET A 106 10.29 -8.15 9.78
N GLY A 107 10.83 -7.90 10.98
CA GLY A 107 10.31 -8.47 12.24
C GLY A 107 8.93 -7.92 12.58
N ASP A 108 8.74 -6.62 12.45
CA ASP A 108 7.47 -5.94 12.74
C ASP A 108 6.37 -6.37 11.77
N ILE A 109 6.70 -6.44 10.47
CA ILE A 109 5.80 -6.94 9.42
C ILE A 109 5.36 -8.39 9.69
N ARG A 110 6.29 -9.26 10.11
CA ARG A 110 5.94 -10.64 10.48
C ARG A 110 4.99 -10.69 11.68
N GLY A 111 5.25 -9.88 12.69
CA GLY A 111 4.38 -9.78 13.87
C GLY A 111 2.98 -9.29 13.49
N LEU A 112 2.90 -8.25 12.67
CA LEU A 112 1.64 -7.69 12.20
C LEU A 112 0.86 -8.71 11.36
N ILE A 113 1.46 -9.33 10.35
CA ILE A 113 0.79 -10.34 9.51
C ILE A 113 0.34 -11.56 10.37
N ALA A 114 1.13 -11.98 11.36
CA ALA A 114 0.77 -13.08 12.24
C ALA A 114 -0.49 -12.77 13.07
N SER A 115 -0.68 -11.50 13.49
CA SER A 115 -1.83 -11.07 14.29
C SER A 115 -3.13 -10.93 13.50
N LEU A 116 -3.08 -10.84 12.17
CA LEU A 116 -4.26 -10.62 11.33
C LEU A 116 -5.27 -11.77 11.45
N ASN A 117 -6.55 -11.45 11.34
CA ASN A 117 -7.64 -12.41 11.23
C ASN A 117 -7.77 -12.92 9.78
N ALA A 118 -6.72 -13.56 9.29
CA ALA A 118 -6.61 -14.11 7.95
C ALA A 118 -6.23 -15.59 8.01
N SER A 119 -6.50 -16.34 6.94
CA SER A 119 -6.08 -17.74 6.84
C SER A 119 -4.56 -17.87 6.79
N ASP A 120 -4.03 -19.02 7.24
CA ASP A 120 -2.59 -19.32 7.17
C ASP A 120 -2.05 -19.25 5.74
N ALA A 121 -2.89 -19.59 4.76
CA ALA A 121 -2.52 -19.50 3.35
C ALA A 121 -2.31 -18.05 2.90
N VAL A 122 -3.17 -17.12 3.34
CA VAL A 122 -3.02 -15.68 3.07
C VAL A 122 -1.77 -15.16 3.76
N LYS A 123 -1.61 -15.40 5.06
CA LYS A 123 -0.44 -14.97 5.84
C LYS A 123 0.87 -15.45 5.21
N THR A 124 0.91 -16.72 4.79
CA THR A 124 2.10 -17.31 4.15
C THR A 124 2.43 -16.62 2.83
N ARG A 125 1.41 -16.29 2.01
CA ARG A 125 1.61 -15.61 0.73
C ARG A 125 2.09 -14.18 0.94
N ALA A 126 1.48 -13.44 1.84
CA ALA A 126 1.89 -12.08 2.18
C ALA A 126 3.35 -12.03 2.67
N LEU A 127 3.73 -12.94 3.57
CA LEU A 127 5.12 -13.05 4.02
C LEU A 127 6.11 -13.41 2.91
N ARG A 128 5.67 -14.17 1.89
CA ARG A 128 6.52 -14.44 0.72
C ARG A 128 6.73 -13.20 -0.14
N VAL A 129 5.70 -12.38 -0.32
CA VAL A 129 5.82 -11.08 -1.04
C VAL A 129 6.81 -10.19 -0.31
N TYR A 130 6.61 -9.97 0.99
CA TYR A 130 7.54 -9.18 1.81
C TYR A 130 8.97 -9.73 1.81
N GLY A 131 9.13 -11.05 1.80
CA GLY A 131 10.45 -11.68 1.68
C GLY A 131 11.16 -11.37 0.36
N GLN A 132 10.41 -11.27 -0.75
CA GLN A 132 10.97 -10.89 -2.05
C GLN A 132 11.34 -9.40 -2.08
N ILE A 133 10.49 -8.53 -1.53
CA ILE A 133 10.78 -7.10 -1.41
C ILE A 133 12.03 -6.89 -0.55
N ALA A 134 12.09 -7.53 0.64
CA ALA A 134 13.23 -7.41 1.53
C ALA A 134 14.54 -7.93 0.90
N ALA A 135 14.48 -8.98 0.08
CA ALA A 135 15.66 -9.47 -0.63
C ALA A 135 16.15 -8.46 -1.68
N ALA A 136 15.23 -7.85 -2.43
CA ALA A 136 15.56 -6.81 -3.41
C ALA A 136 16.15 -5.56 -2.74
N GLU A 137 15.53 -5.09 -1.65
CA GLU A 137 16.05 -3.95 -0.85
C GLU A 137 17.43 -4.26 -0.28
N SER A 138 17.65 -5.47 0.23
CA SER A 138 18.94 -5.95 0.75
C SER A 138 20.03 -5.87 -0.32
N GLU A 139 19.71 -6.26 -1.56
CA GLU A 139 20.64 -6.21 -2.69
C GLU A 139 20.97 -4.76 -3.06
N VAL A 140 19.95 -3.90 -3.14
CA VAL A 140 20.13 -2.49 -3.54
C VAL A 140 20.90 -1.70 -2.48
N HIS A 141 20.58 -1.88 -1.20
CA HIS A 141 21.18 -1.14 -0.10
C HIS A 141 22.48 -1.77 0.44
N GLY A 142 22.79 -3.00 0.04
CA GLY A 142 24.01 -3.71 0.48
C GLY A 142 24.01 -4.05 1.97
N VAL A 143 22.81 -4.21 2.57
CA VAL A 143 22.64 -4.56 3.99
C VAL A 143 21.92 -5.90 4.13
N PRO A 144 22.16 -6.67 5.21
CA PRO A 144 21.44 -7.92 5.45
C PRO A 144 19.93 -7.73 5.56
N VAL A 145 19.14 -8.74 5.13
CA VAL A 145 17.66 -8.70 5.10
C VAL A 145 17.07 -8.40 6.49
N ASP A 146 17.70 -8.83 7.56
CA ASP A 146 17.26 -8.59 8.94
C ASP A 146 17.53 -7.15 9.43
N GLN A 147 18.31 -6.37 8.67
CA GLN A 147 18.61 -4.97 8.93
C GLN A 147 17.87 -4.02 7.98
N ILE A 148 17.01 -4.56 7.09
CA ILE A 148 16.18 -3.74 6.20
C ILE A 148 15.11 -3.03 7.02
N HIS A 149 14.95 -1.74 6.74
CA HIS A 149 13.84 -0.92 7.17
C HIS A 149 13.02 -0.54 5.95
N PHE A 150 11.78 -0.98 5.92
CA PHE A 150 10.86 -0.60 4.86
C PHE A 150 10.42 0.86 5.07
N HIS A 151 10.51 1.66 4.03
CA HIS A 151 10.02 3.04 4.02
C HIS A 151 8.53 3.05 3.67
N GLU A 152 8.18 3.01 2.40
CA GLU A 152 6.79 3.07 1.92
C GLU A 152 6.06 1.74 2.11
N VAL A 153 6.68 0.62 1.73
CA VAL A 153 6.07 -0.72 1.84
C VAL A 153 5.94 -1.25 3.27
N GLY A 154 6.45 -0.55 4.27
CA GLY A 154 6.25 -0.83 5.69
C GLY A 154 5.04 -0.13 6.29
N ALA A 155 4.37 0.73 5.54
CA ALA A 155 3.16 1.42 5.97
C ALA A 155 1.94 0.48 6.01
N LEU A 156 0.93 0.84 6.81
CA LEU A 156 -0.23 -0.03 7.07
C LEU A 156 -1.11 -0.26 5.82
N ASP A 157 -1.20 0.70 4.94
CA ASP A 157 -1.88 0.63 3.64
C ASP A 157 -1.20 -0.37 2.71
N ALA A 158 0.13 -0.33 2.59
CA ALA A 158 0.89 -1.32 1.83
C ALA A 158 0.70 -2.75 2.37
N VAL A 159 0.55 -2.91 3.70
CA VAL A 159 0.21 -4.23 4.29
C VAL A 159 -1.18 -4.66 3.85
N ALA A 160 -2.16 -3.76 3.82
CA ALA A 160 -3.51 -4.08 3.35
C ALA A 160 -3.52 -4.48 1.87
N ASP A 161 -2.71 -3.84 1.04
CA ASP A 161 -2.57 -4.12 -0.39
C ASP A 161 -1.95 -5.50 -0.68
N ILE A 162 -1.06 -5.97 0.19
CA ILE A 162 -0.33 -7.22 0.03
C ILE A 162 -1.10 -8.43 0.60
N VAL A 163 -1.96 -8.22 1.58
CA VAL A 163 -2.74 -9.28 2.25
C VAL A 163 -4.01 -9.64 1.49
#